data_565384aabb93c8f0d841e094eae29ac2
#
_entry.id   565384aabb93c8f0d841e094eae29ac2
#
_cell.length_a   1.000
_cell.length_b   1.000
_cell.length_c   1.000
_cell.angle_alpha   90.00
_cell.angle_beta   90.00
_cell.angle_gamma   90.00
#
_symmetry.space_group_name_H-M   'P 1'
#
loop_
_entity.id
_entity.type
_entity.pdbx_description
1 polymer ?
#
loop_
_entity_poly.entity_id
_entity_poly.type
_entity_poly.pdbx_seq_one_letter_code
_entity_poly.pdbx_strand_id
1 'polypeptide(L)'
;MEELVLTVRSRLKQHSDLGEWGAVAIHRELVAQGVAQVPSVRTIGRIVVRRGAVERRYRLRRPAPRPGWYLPPVASGRLELDSFDIVEGLAIRGGPGFELFNGISLHGALADTHVQPWGCTARTVLTACLVHWQRHGLPAYAQFDNDSRFLGPHSRADVISRVMRLCLALGIIPVFAPPRETGFQAAIEHYNGLWQAKVWRRFVFASLAEVQAQTARFLAARALQLARRIAEAPPRPPIPSMWRLDLQQPLRGQIIFLRRSDDQGHVSMLGRRFRVDRHWVNRLVRCTLDLSTQVMYFHGLSRRNPTAQPLMGQASYTIADKRFHE
;
A
#
# COMPACT_ATOMS: atom_id res chain seq x y z
N MET A 1 -12.06 35.80 36.45
CA MET A 1 -11.59 34.42 36.16
C MET A 1 -11.07 34.24 34.72
N GLU A 2 -11.86 34.62 33.69
CA GLU A 2 -11.39 34.46 32.29
C GLU A 2 -10.12 35.23 31.99
N GLU A 3 -10.03 36.50 32.44
CA GLU A 3 -8.82 37.33 32.28
C GLU A 3 -7.62 36.72 32.99
N LEU A 4 -7.82 36.17 34.20
CA LEU A 4 -6.76 35.49 34.93
C LEU A 4 -6.23 34.27 34.16
N VAL A 5 -7.12 33.47 33.58
CA VAL A 5 -6.75 32.31 32.71
C VAL A 5 -5.90 32.77 31.53
N LEU A 6 -6.25 33.89 30.87
CA LEU A 6 -5.51 34.43 29.74
C LEU A 6 -4.15 34.99 30.14
N THR A 7 -4.09 35.69 31.29
CA THR A 7 -2.84 36.22 31.84
C THR A 7 -1.87 35.11 32.20
N VAL A 8 -2.36 34.08 32.90
CA VAL A 8 -1.53 32.91 33.24
C VAL A 8 -1.05 32.21 31.96
N ARG A 9 -1.93 32.04 30.96
CA ARG A 9 -1.54 31.49 29.69
C ARG A 9 -0.42 32.28 29.01
N SER A 10 -0.55 33.58 28.93
CA SER A 10 0.45 34.46 28.30
C SER A 10 1.80 34.34 28.99
N ARG A 11 1.80 34.37 30.34
CA ARG A 11 3.00 34.19 31.13
C ARG A 11 3.65 32.82 30.91
N LEU A 12 2.87 31.73 30.95
CA LEU A 12 3.38 30.39 30.70
C LEU A 12 3.94 30.25 29.28
N LYS A 13 3.34 30.90 28.28
CA LYS A 13 3.84 30.90 26.91
C LYS A 13 5.23 31.50 26.79
N GLN A 14 5.53 32.54 27.60
CA GLN A 14 6.81 33.25 27.57
C GLN A 14 7.86 32.63 28.49
N HIS A 15 7.46 32.08 29.65
CA HIS A 15 8.39 31.73 30.73
C HIS A 15 8.24 30.30 31.27
N SER A 16 7.46 29.40 30.60
CA SER A 16 7.35 28.01 31.07
C SER A 16 8.61 27.22 30.75
N ASP A 17 9.32 26.72 31.76
CA ASP A 17 10.49 25.84 31.60
C ASP A 17 10.12 24.52 30.88
N LEU A 18 8.87 24.06 31.01
CA LEU A 18 8.36 22.89 30.34
C LEU A 18 7.84 23.17 28.90
N GLY A 19 7.80 24.46 28.50
CA GLY A 19 7.22 24.85 27.21
C GLY A 19 5.72 24.52 27.09
N GLU A 20 4.99 24.46 28.21
CA GLU A 20 3.58 24.14 28.30
C GLU A 20 2.75 25.36 28.67
N TRP A 21 1.70 25.67 27.89
CA TRP A 21 0.73 26.74 28.12
C TRP A 21 -0.72 26.33 27.78
N GLY A 22 -0.97 25.02 27.75
CA GLY A 22 -2.31 24.44 27.53
C GLY A 22 -3.18 24.47 28.79
N ALA A 23 -4.45 24.04 28.67
CA ALA A 23 -5.42 24.09 29.77
C ALA A 23 -4.95 23.35 31.03
N VAL A 24 -4.19 22.27 30.91
CA VAL A 24 -3.63 21.50 32.04
C VAL A 24 -2.57 22.32 32.76
N ALA A 25 -1.64 22.96 32.02
CA ALA A 25 -0.59 23.78 32.58
C ALA A 25 -1.17 25.02 33.28
N ILE A 26 -2.16 25.67 32.69
CA ILE A 26 -2.89 26.81 33.29
C ILE A 26 -3.56 26.39 34.59
N HIS A 27 -4.27 25.25 34.61
CA HIS A 27 -4.92 24.73 35.81
C HIS A 27 -3.88 24.50 36.93
N ARG A 28 -2.80 23.81 36.64
CA ARG A 28 -1.71 23.53 37.58
C ARG A 28 -1.14 24.85 38.19
N GLU A 29 -0.92 25.83 37.32
CA GLU A 29 -0.40 27.12 37.72
C GLU A 29 -1.37 27.91 38.60
N LEU A 30 -2.68 27.90 38.29
CA LEU A 30 -3.71 28.55 39.13
C LEU A 30 -3.82 27.89 40.50
N VAL A 31 -3.70 26.56 40.58
CA VAL A 31 -3.65 25.83 41.84
C VAL A 31 -2.41 26.23 42.64
N ALA A 32 -1.23 26.29 41.98
CA ALA A 32 0.03 26.68 42.63
C ALA A 32 0.01 28.13 43.16
N GLN A 33 -0.78 29.01 42.54
CA GLN A 33 -1.00 30.41 42.98
C GLN A 33 -2.02 30.54 44.11
N GLY A 34 -2.61 29.46 44.60
CA GLY A 34 -3.60 29.46 45.68
C GLY A 34 -4.94 30.09 45.32
N VAL A 35 -5.34 30.08 44.04
CA VAL A 35 -6.63 30.61 43.61
C VAL A 35 -7.76 29.79 44.23
N ALA A 36 -8.64 30.45 45.00
CA ALA A 36 -9.65 29.80 45.83
C ALA A 36 -10.65 28.92 45.03
N GLN A 37 -10.99 29.27 43.78
CA GLN A 37 -11.87 28.53 42.90
C GLN A 37 -11.26 28.38 41.52
N VAL A 38 -10.46 27.33 41.31
CA VAL A 38 -9.85 27.05 40.04
C VAL A 38 -10.85 26.32 39.16
N PRO A 39 -11.14 26.84 37.93
CA PRO A 39 -12.02 26.14 36.99
C PRO A 39 -11.41 24.83 36.54
N SER A 40 -12.26 23.82 36.22
CA SER A 40 -11.79 22.54 35.68
C SER A 40 -10.98 22.74 34.38
N VAL A 41 -10.06 21.83 34.09
CA VAL A 41 -9.26 21.82 32.84
C VAL A 41 -10.14 21.98 31.59
N ARG A 42 -11.32 21.32 31.59
CA ARG A 42 -12.29 21.42 30.49
C ARG A 42 -12.87 22.84 30.36
N THR A 43 -13.17 23.49 31.50
CA THR A 43 -13.67 24.86 31.53
C THR A 43 -12.60 25.84 31.05
N ILE A 44 -11.36 25.69 31.53
CA ILE A 44 -10.22 26.49 31.06
C ILE A 44 -10.02 26.33 29.55
N GLY A 45 -10.08 25.10 29.02
CA GLY A 45 -9.99 24.86 27.58
C GLY A 45 -11.09 25.59 26.79
N ARG A 46 -12.35 25.61 27.30
CA ARG A 46 -13.46 26.35 26.68
C ARG A 46 -13.24 27.86 26.72
N ILE A 47 -12.71 28.39 27.82
CA ILE A 47 -12.37 29.82 27.94
C ILE A 47 -11.34 30.19 26.89
N VAL A 48 -10.24 29.43 26.80
CA VAL A 48 -9.15 29.69 25.86
C VAL A 48 -9.64 29.65 24.40
N VAL A 49 -10.53 28.72 24.05
CA VAL A 49 -11.15 28.63 22.71
C VAL A 49 -12.06 29.83 22.45
N ARG A 50 -12.98 30.12 23.38
CA ARG A 50 -13.98 31.22 23.24
C ARG A 50 -13.33 32.59 23.09
N ARG A 51 -12.22 32.82 23.82
CA ARG A 51 -11.47 34.08 23.79
C ARG A 51 -10.44 34.14 22.65
N GLY A 52 -10.50 33.19 21.69
CA GLY A 52 -9.62 33.18 20.51
C GLY A 52 -8.13 32.98 20.83
N ALA A 53 -7.80 32.59 22.07
CA ALA A 53 -6.42 32.43 22.50
C ALA A 53 -5.79 31.06 22.05
N VAL A 54 -6.52 30.22 21.33
CA VAL A 54 -5.98 29.02 20.72
C VAL A 54 -5.30 29.40 19.42
N GLU A 55 -3.99 29.34 19.42
CA GLU A 55 -3.25 29.34 18.16
C GLU A 55 -3.68 28.10 17.37
N ARG A 56 -4.35 28.32 16.25
CA ARG A 56 -4.53 27.26 15.26
C ARG A 56 -3.15 26.88 14.78
N ARG A 57 -2.50 25.90 15.40
CA ARG A 57 -1.37 25.21 14.80
C ARG A 57 -1.94 24.50 13.59
N TYR A 58 -1.89 25.15 12.43
CA TYR A 58 -1.97 24.44 11.18
C TYR A 58 -0.76 23.51 11.20
N ARG A 59 -0.98 22.24 11.57
CA ARG A 59 -0.05 21.20 11.15
C ARG A 59 -0.11 21.28 9.65
N LEU A 60 0.92 21.85 9.04
CA LEU A 60 1.18 21.67 7.63
C LEU A 60 1.26 20.16 7.41
N ARG A 61 0.11 19.55 7.15
CA ARG A 61 0.07 18.17 6.65
C ARG A 61 0.71 18.28 5.28
N ARG A 62 1.97 17.88 5.21
CA ARG A 62 2.60 17.72 3.91
C ARG A 62 1.71 16.79 3.11
N PRO A 63 1.37 17.15 1.86
CA PRO A 63 0.57 16.26 1.03
C PRO A 63 1.23 14.89 0.99
N ALA A 64 0.42 13.85 1.04
CA ALA A 64 0.92 12.49 0.87
C ALA A 64 1.66 12.40 -0.48
N PRO A 65 2.75 11.63 -0.59
CA PRO A 65 3.40 11.42 -1.87
C PRO A 65 2.39 10.82 -2.85
N ARG A 66 2.57 11.11 -4.15
CA ARG A 66 1.71 10.56 -5.21
C ARG A 66 1.68 9.03 -5.14
N PRO A 67 0.55 8.38 -5.43
CA PRO A 67 0.51 6.93 -5.55
C PRO A 67 1.60 6.43 -6.51
N GLY A 68 2.22 5.29 -6.20
CA GLY A 68 3.32 4.74 -6.99
C GLY A 68 4.65 5.52 -6.93
N TRP A 69 4.80 6.48 -5.99
CA TRP A 69 5.97 7.35 -5.85
C TRP A 69 7.32 6.62 -5.77
N TYR A 70 7.32 5.39 -5.33
CA TYR A 70 8.50 4.51 -5.25
C TYR A 70 8.95 3.94 -6.59
N LEU A 71 8.15 4.16 -7.65
CA LEU A 71 8.42 3.80 -9.05
C LEU A 71 8.33 5.08 -9.90
N PRO A 72 9.45 5.76 -10.20
CA PRO A 72 9.43 7.05 -10.89
C PRO A 72 8.63 7.07 -12.20
N PRO A 73 8.67 6.03 -13.07
CA PRO A 73 7.86 6.02 -14.29
C PRO A 73 6.35 5.95 -14.03
N VAL A 74 5.94 5.29 -12.93
CA VAL A 74 4.54 5.24 -12.47
C VAL A 74 4.14 6.58 -11.88
N ALA A 75 4.95 7.13 -10.96
CA ALA A 75 4.68 8.42 -10.34
C ALA A 75 4.52 9.59 -11.35
N SER A 76 5.18 9.50 -12.51
CA SER A 76 5.06 10.46 -13.61
C SER A 76 3.88 10.19 -14.55
N GLY A 77 3.12 9.12 -14.36
CA GLY A 77 2.01 8.74 -15.24
C GLY A 77 2.43 8.16 -16.59
N ARG A 78 3.70 7.79 -16.77
CA ARG A 78 4.19 7.21 -18.03
C ARG A 78 3.92 5.72 -18.16
N LEU A 79 3.92 4.99 -17.06
CA LEU A 79 3.72 3.55 -17.02
C LEU A 79 2.63 3.18 -16.02
N GLU A 80 1.90 2.13 -16.32
CA GLU A 80 0.80 1.64 -15.48
C GLU A 80 1.30 0.63 -14.43
N LEU A 81 0.66 0.66 -13.26
CA LEU A 81 0.83 -0.26 -12.16
C LEU A 81 -0.51 -0.90 -11.83
N ASP A 82 -0.62 -2.21 -11.92
CA ASP A 82 -1.77 -2.94 -11.36
C ASP A 82 -1.47 -3.36 -9.92
N SER A 83 -2.44 -3.18 -9.03
CA SER A 83 -2.37 -3.65 -7.65
C SER A 83 -3.40 -4.74 -7.42
N PHE A 84 -2.98 -5.80 -6.74
CA PHE A 84 -3.81 -6.95 -6.44
C PHE A 84 -3.87 -7.21 -4.95
N ASP A 85 -5.03 -7.71 -4.48
CA ASP A 85 -5.26 -8.02 -3.08
C ASP A 85 -6.36 -9.07 -2.91
N ILE A 86 -6.34 -9.77 -1.78
CA ILE A 86 -7.33 -10.78 -1.41
C ILE A 86 -8.17 -10.25 -0.26
N VAL A 87 -9.49 -10.30 -0.40
CA VAL A 87 -10.42 -9.98 0.66
C VAL A 87 -10.98 -11.29 1.22
N GLU A 88 -10.63 -11.57 2.46
CA GLU A 88 -11.01 -12.77 3.18
C GLU A 88 -12.20 -12.53 4.12
N GLY A 89 -12.74 -13.61 4.68
CA GLY A 89 -13.75 -13.56 5.74
C GLY A 89 -15.14 -13.14 5.29
N LEU A 90 -15.46 -13.27 4.01
CA LEU A 90 -16.81 -13.03 3.50
C LEU A 90 -17.64 -14.31 3.57
N ALA A 91 -18.90 -14.20 4.01
CA ALA A 91 -19.83 -15.32 4.06
C ALA A 91 -21.26 -14.88 3.78
N ILE A 92 -21.98 -15.60 2.94
CA ILE A 92 -23.42 -15.41 2.76
C ILE A 92 -24.12 -15.88 4.03
N ARG A 93 -25.09 -15.11 4.51
CA ARG A 93 -25.82 -15.45 5.71
C ARG A 93 -26.51 -16.83 5.57
N GLY A 94 -26.10 -17.78 6.41
CA GLY A 94 -26.57 -19.17 6.34
C GLY A 94 -26.04 -19.98 5.15
N GLY A 95 -25.05 -19.45 4.44
CA GLY A 95 -24.44 -20.05 3.27
C GLY A 95 -22.91 -20.20 3.37
N PRO A 96 -22.24 -20.51 2.26
CA PRO A 96 -20.81 -20.74 2.24
C PRO A 96 -20.01 -19.44 2.44
N GLY A 97 -18.82 -19.58 3.04
CA GLY A 97 -17.78 -18.56 2.98
C GLY A 97 -17.15 -18.49 1.60
N PHE A 98 -16.56 -17.34 1.28
CA PHE A 98 -15.83 -17.12 0.04
C PHE A 98 -14.78 -16.01 0.21
N GLU A 99 -13.86 -15.94 -0.72
CA GLU A 99 -12.87 -14.88 -0.80
C GLU A 99 -13.00 -14.13 -2.12
N LEU A 100 -12.48 -12.92 -2.16
CA LEU A 100 -12.36 -12.15 -3.40
C LEU A 100 -10.89 -11.98 -3.73
N PHE A 101 -10.58 -12.14 -5.01
CA PHE A 101 -9.33 -11.65 -5.57
C PHE A 101 -9.63 -10.41 -6.39
N ASN A 102 -9.12 -9.28 -5.96
CA ASN A 102 -9.33 -7.97 -6.57
C ASN A 102 -8.07 -7.49 -7.29
N GLY A 103 -8.26 -6.87 -8.45
CA GLY A 103 -7.22 -6.18 -9.20
C GLY A 103 -7.67 -4.79 -9.61
N ILE A 104 -6.77 -3.81 -9.58
CA ILE A 104 -7.04 -2.44 -10.05
C ILE A 104 -5.80 -1.81 -10.64
N SER A 105 -5.95 -1.12 -11.78
CA SER A 105 -4.90 -0.28 -12.34
C SER A 105 -4.87 1.09 -11.66
N LEU A 106 -3.66 1.60 -11.41
CA LEU A 106 -3.46 2.84 -10.64
C LEU A 106 -3.97 4.07 -11.40
N HIS A 107 -3.59 4.22 -12.67
CA HIS A 107 -3.96 5.38 -13.47
C HIS A 107 -5.32 5.22 -14.13
N GLY A 108 -5.55 4.13 -14.84
CA GLY A 108 -6.81 3.87 -15.53
C GLY A 108 -7.97 3.50 -14.61
N ALA A 109 -7.67 3.02 -13.40
CA ALA A 109 -8.67 2.45 -12.48
C ALA A 109 -9.50 1.31 -13.08
N LEU A 110 -8.94 0.61 -14.08
CA LEU A 110 -9.46 -0.66 -14.58
C LEU A 110 -9.50 -1.67 -13.44
N ALA A 111 -10.64 -2.29 -13.20
CA ALA A 111 -10.80 -3.16 -12.04
C ALA A 111 -11.48 -4.47 -12.41
N ASP A 112 -11.08 -5.54 -11.73
CA ASP A 112 -11.73 -6.83 -11.71
C ASP A 112 -11.88 -7.33 -10.28
N THR A 113 -12.92 -8.13 -10.07
CA THR A 113 -13.20 -8.83 -8.82
C THR A 113 -13.59 -10.27 -9.15
N HIS A 114 -12.79 -11.20 -8.69
CA HIS A 114 -13.02 -12.63 -8.86
C HIS A 114 -13.52 -13.25 -7.55
N VAL A 115 -14.74 -13.75 -7.55
CA VAL A 115 -15.34 -14.46 -6.40
C VAL A 115 -14.80 -15.89 -6.37
N GLN A 116 -14.16 -16.28 -5.27
CA GLN A 116 -13.53 -17.59 -5.07
C GLN A 116 -14.28 -18.38 -3.98
N PRO A 117 -15.14 -19.34 -4.38
CA PRO A 117 -16.01 -20.05 -3.44
C PRO A 117 -15.26 -20.93 -2.43
N TRP A 118 -14.04 -21.36 -2.77
CA TRP A 118 -13.22 -22.26 -1.94
C TRP A 118 -11.96 -21.57 -1.41
N GLY A 119 -11.93 -20.23 -1.44
CA GLY A 119 -10.77 -19.43 -1.11
C GLY A 119 -9.77 -19.28 -2.27
N CYS A 120 -8.84 -18.37 -2.09
CA CYS A 120 -7.80 -18.04 -3.07
C CYS A 120 -6.59 -18.97 -2.87
N THR A 121 -6.23 -19.70 -3.90
CA THR A 121 -4.98 -20.47 -4.00
C THR A 121 -4.01 -19.75 -4.93
N ALA A 122 -2.73 -20.09 -4.89
CA ALA A 122 -1.74 -19.57 -5.85
C ALA A 122 -2.16 -19.83 -7.32
N ARG A 123 -2.88 -20.93 -7.59
CA ARG A 123 -3.39 -21.27 -8.92
C ARG A 123 -4.54 -20.37 -9.34
N THR A 124 -5.53 -20.17 -8.45
CA THR A 124 -6.68 -19.29 -8.75
C THR A 124 -6.26 -17.83 -8.91
N VAL A 125 -5.32 -17.38 -8.11
CA VAL A 125 -4.69 -16.05 -8.23
C VAL A 125 -4.00 -15.88 -9.58
N LEU A 126 -3.17 -16.85 -9.99
CA LEU A 126 -2.49 -16.83 -11.28
C LEU A 126 -3.49 -16.73 -12.44
N THR A 127 -4.56 -17.55 -12.41
CA THR A 127 -5.62 -17.51 -13.42
C THR A 127 -6.33 -16.17 -13.45
N ALA A 128 -6.65 -15.59 -12.28
CA ALA A 128 -7.34 -14.32 -12.18
C ALA A 128 -6.47 -13.14 -12.67
N CYS A 129 -5.16 -13.14 -12.38
CA CYS A 129 -4.22 -12.17 -12.96
C CYS A 129 -4.20 -12.27 -14.48
N LEU A 130 -4.12 -13.48 -15.01
CA LEU A 130 -4.09 -13.70 -16.46
C LEU A 130 -5.38 -13.20 -17.12
N VAL A 131 -6.56 -13.51 -16.56
CA VAL A 131 -7.86 -13.03 -17.05
C VAL A 131 -7.93 -11.48 -17.02
N HIS A 132 -7.43 -10.87 -15.93
CA HIS A 132 -7.36 -9.42 -15.82
C HIS A 132 -6.53 -8.81 -16.94
N TRP A 133 -5.33 -9.35 -17.21
CA TRP A 133 -4.44 -8.84 -18.26
C TRP A 133 -4.90 -9.17 -19.67
N GLN A 134 -5.60 -10.28 -19.87
CA GLN A 134 -6.25 -10.59 -21.16
C GLN A 134 -7.34 -9.56 -21.50
N ARG A 135 -8.08 -9.11 -20.49
CA ARG A 135 -9.16 -8.13 -20.66
C ARG A 135 -8.65 -6.71 -20.83
N HIS A 136 -7.65 -6.33 -20.06
CA HIS A 136 -7.23 -4.93 -19.90
C HIS A 136 -5.87 -4.61 -20.54
N GLY A 137 -5.16 -5.58 -21.05
CA GLY A 137 -3.76 -5.45 -21.51
C GLY A 137 -2.75 -5.48 -20.36
N LEU A 138 -1.47 -5.50 -20.71
CA LEU A 138 -0.36 -5.67 -19.80
C LEU A 138 0.05 -4.34 -19.15
N PRO A 139 0.21 -4.26 -17.83
CA PRO A 139 0.87 -3.12 -17.17
C PRO A 139 2.39 -3.27 -17.25
N ALA A 140 3.13 -2.23 -16.92
CA ALA A 140 4.56 -2.35 -16.72
C ALA A 140 4.92 -2.98 -15.37
N TYR A 141 4.07 -2.78 -14.35
CA TYR A 141 4.29 -3.26 -12.98
C TYR A 141 3.03 -3.92 -12.43
N ALA A 142 3.20 -4.98 -11.65
CA ALA A 142 2.13 -5.63 -10.89
C ALA A 142 2.51 -5.70 -9.41
N GLN A 143 1.70 -5.09 -8.55
CA GLN A 143 1.97 -4.99 -7.13
C GLN A 143 1.12 -5.97 -6.33
N PHE A 144 1.78 -6.61 -5.38
CA PHE A 144 1.21 -7.59 -4.46
C PHE A 144 1.64 -7.26 -3.02
N ASP A 145 0.93 -7.80 -2.06
CA ASP A 145 1.41 -7.88 -0.68
C ASP A 145 2.42 -9.04 -0.52
N ASN A 146 2.72 -9.40 0.74
CA ASN A 146 3.68 -10.48 1.02
C ASN A 146 2.99 -11.81 1.37
N ASP A 147 1.75 -12.01 0.97
CA ASP A 147 1.06 -13.28 1.16
C ASP A 147 1.78 -14.42 0.41
N SER A 148 1.78 -15.60 0.99
CA SER A 148 2.44 -16.79 0.43
C SER A 148 1.87 -17.21 -0.92
N ARG A 149 0.61 -16.89 -1.21
CA ARG A 149 -0.05 -17.11 -2.51
C ARG A 149 0.62 -16.30 -3.62
N PHE A 150 1.27 -15.17 -3.30
CA PHE A 150 2.02 -14.32 -4.24
C PHE A 150 3.52 -14.56 -4.19
N LEU A 151 4.11 -14.62 -2.97
CA LEU A 151 5.55 -14.76 -2.78
C LEU A 151 6.05 -16.22 -2.89
N GLY A 152 5.16 -17.19 -2.66
CA GLY A 152 5.55 -18.57 -2.40
C GLY A 152 5.87 -18.83 -0.92
N PRO A 153 6.27 -20.05 -0.57
CA PRO A 153 6.48 -20.45 0.81
C PRO A 153 7.67 -19.69 1.45
N HIS A 154 7.43 -19.06 2.58
CA HIS A 154 8.44 -18.33 3.36
C HIS A 154 9.53 -19.24 3.97
N SER A 155 9.28 -20.54 4.07
CA SER A 155 10.19 -21.52 4.64
C SER A 155 11.38 -21.87 3.75
N ARG A 156 11.38 -21.45 2.49
CA ARG A 156 12.44 -21.76 1.52
C ARG A 156 13.05 -20.47 0.97
N ALA A 157 14.38 -20.43 0.95
CA ALA A 157 15.09 -19.34 0.30
C ALA A 157 15.03 -19.45 -1.23
N ASP A 158 15.16 -18.32 -1.90
CA ASP A 158 15.28 -18.20 -3.36
C ASP A 158 14.10 -18.75 -4.17
N VAL A 159 12.93 -18.78 -3.57
CA VAL A 159 11.71 -19.22 -4.26
C VAL A 159 11.20 -18.11 -5.16
N ILE A 160 11.13 -18.39 -6.46
CA ILE A 160 10.40 -17.55 -7.41
C ILE A 160 9.03 -18.19 -7.65
N SER A 161 8.01 -17.55 -7.11
CA SER A 161 6.63 -18.07 -7.12
C SER A 161 6.03 -18.15 -8.52
N ARG A 162 4.89 -18.86 -8.64
CA ARG A 162 4.11 -18.93 -9.88
C ARG A 162 3.67 -17.54 -10.37
N VAL A 163 3.27 -16.67 -9.46
CA VAL A 163 2.84 -15.29 -9.79
C VAL A 163 4.02 -14.46 -10.29
N MET A 164 5.19 -14.57 -9.65
CA MET A 164 6.40 -13.92 -10.16
C MET A 164 6.78 -14.43 -11.55
N ARG A 165 6.74 -15.75 -11.76
CA ARG A 165 7.05 -16.37 -13.07
C ARG A 165 6.07 -15.93 -14.15
N LEU A 166 4.77 -15.85 -13.83
CA LEU A 166 3.76 -15.32 -14.76
C LEU A 166 4.07 -13.87 -15.15
N CYS A 167 4.36 -13.00 -14.17
CA CYS A 167 4.72 -11.61 -14.43
C CYS A 167 5.94 -11.53 -15.35
N LEU A 168 7.02 -12.23 -15.00
CA LEU A 168 8.27 -12.23 -15.78
C LEU A 168 8.06 -12.79 -17.20
N ALA A 169 7.25 -13.84 -17.38
CA ALA A 169 6.94 -14.42 -18.67
C ALA A 169 6.16 -13.46 -19.59
N LEU A 170 5.45 -12.49 -19.00
CA LEU A 170 4.70 -11.45 -19.70
C LEU A 170 5.47 -10.12 -19.79
N GLY A 171 6.72 -10.06 -19.31
CA GLY A 171 7.50 -8.83 -19.28
C GLY A 171 7.03 -7.82 -18.24
N ILE A 172 6.18 -8.23 -17.28
CA ILE A 172 5.70 -7.40 -16.19
C ILE A 172 6.68 -7.48 -15.02
N ILE A 173 6.98 -6.36 -14.38
CA ILE A 173 7.83 -6.31 -13.19
C ILE A 173 6.97 -6.50 -11.94
N PRO A 174 7.06 -7.64 -11.22
CA PRO A 174 6.36 -7.81 -9.96
C PRO A 174 6.97 -6.94 -8.86
N VAL A 175 6.11 -6.30 -8.07
CA VAL A 175 6.48 -5.38 -6.99
C VAL A 175 5.83 -5.86 -5.69
N PHE A 176 6.62 -6.09 -4.66
CA PHE A 176 6.11 -6.52 -3.36
C PHE A 176 6.12 -5.37 -2.36
N ALA A 177 4.94 -5.02 -1.85
CA ALA A 177 4.77 -3.96 -0.87
C ALA A 177 5.57 -4.25 0.42
N PRO A 178 6.00 -3.21 1.16
CA PRO A 178 6.73 -3.45 2.40
C PRO A 178 5.79 -4.01 3.48
N PRO A 179 6.21 -5.04 4.22
CA PRO A 179 5.40 -5.62 5.28
C PRO A 179 5.00 -4.58 6.33
N ARG A 180 3.73 -4.58 6.76
CA ARG A 180 3.18 -3.72 7.82
C ARG A 180 3.29 -2.21 7.57
N GLU A 181 3.51 -1.78 6.34
CA GLU A 181 3.58 -0.36 5.96
C GLU A 181 2.30 0.06 5.23
N THR A 182 1.65 1.09 5.74
CA THR A 182 0.44 1.65 5.12
C THR A 182 0.75 2.56 3.92
N GLY A 183 -0.22 2.70 3.02
CA GLY A 183 -0.18 3.67 1.92
C GLY A 183 0.66 3.26 0.70
N PHE A 184 1.12 2.00 0.63
CA PHE A 184 1.73 1.46 -0.59
C PHE A 184 0.70 0.81 -1.52
N GLN A 185 -0.40 0.31 -0.96
CA GLN A 185 -1.49 -0.34 -1.68
C GLN A 185 -2.81 0.44 -1.60
N ALA A 186 -2.73 1.77 -1.38
CA ALA A 186 -3.89 2.62 -1.17
C ALA A 186 -4.96 2.55 -2.28
N ALA A 187 -4.56 2.30 -3.54
CA ALA A 187 -5.49 2.17 -4.65
C ALA A 187 -6.39 0.92 -4.51
N ILE A 188 -5.79 -0.24 -4.22
CA ILE A 188 -6.54 -1.49 -4.05
C ILE A 188 -7.30 -1.51 -2.73
N GLU A 189 -6.72 -0.97 -1.63
CA GLU A 189 -7.40 -0.82 -0.34
C GLU A 189 -8.67 0.05 -0.49
N HIS A 190 -8.57 1.17 -1.21
CA HIS A 190 -9.72 2.02 -1.53
C HIS A 190 -10.77 1.27 -2.36
N TYR A 191 -10.33 0.52 -3.38
CA TYR A 191 -11.24 -0.26 -4.22
C TYR A 191 -11.95 -1.34 -3.43
N ASN A 192 -11.25 -2.06 -2.56
CA ASN A 192 -11.84 -3.06 -1.66
C ASN A 192 -12.94 -2.45 -0.78
N GLY A 193 -12.65 -1.29 -0.17
CA GLY A 193 -13.63 -0.55 0.62
C GLY A 193 -14.84 -0.08 -0.20
N LEU A 194 -14.62 0.35 -1.44
CA LEU A 194 -15.66 0.78 -2.36
C LEU A 194 -16.57 -0.40 -2.76
N TRP A 195 -16.00 -1.54 -3.14
CA TRP A 195 -16.75 -2.75 -3.48
C TRP A 195 -17.59 -3.22 -2.27
N GLN A 196 -16.96 -3.29 -1.08
CA GLN A 196 -17.69 -3.66 0.13
C GLN A 196 -18.87 -2.72 0.41
N ALA A 197 -18.68 -1.39 0.26
CA ALA A 197 -19.74 -0.42 0.52
C ALA A 197 -20.86 -0.43 -0.53
N LYS A 198 -20.51 -0.62 -1.81
CA LYS A 198 -21.45 -0.46 -2.93
C LYS A 198 -22.09 -1.76 -3.41
N VAL A 199 -21.43 -2.90 -3.12
CA VAL A 199 -21.91 -4.24 -3.47
C VAL A 199 -22.29 -4.99 -2.20
N TRP A 200 -21.29 -5.37 -1.39
CA TRP A 200 -21.48 -6.32 -0.30
C TRP A 200 -22.44 -5.84 0.79
N ARG A 201 -22.25 -4.64 1.31
CA ARG A 201 -23.06 -4.09 2.40
C ARG A 201 -24.39 -3.49 1.96
N ARG A 202 -24.57 -3.32 0.65
CA ARG A 202 -25.78 -2.71 0.10
C ARG A 202 -26.90 -3.70 -0.17
N PHE A 203 -26.56 -4.97 -0.41
CA PHE A 203 -27.51 -6.00 -0.80
C PHE A 203 -27.42 -7.19 0.17
N VAL A 204 -28.51 -7.93 0.26
CA VAL A 204 -28.55 -9.25 0.90
C VAL A 204 -28.51 -10.28 -0.22
N PHE A 205 -27.58 -11.21 -0.15
CA PHE A 205 -27.34 -12.21 -1.18
C PHE A 205 -27.77 -13.59 -0.71
N ALA A 206 -28.51 -14.31 -1.55
CA ALA A 206 -28.89 -15.70 -1.31
C ALA A 206 -27.91 -16.70 -1.91
N SER A 207 -27.06 -16.28 -2.87
CA SER A 207 -26.11 -17.14 -3.56
C SER A 207 -24.86 -16.41 -4.02
N LEU A 208 -23.76 -17.15 -4.27
CA LEU A 208 -22.56 -16.61 -4.89
C LEU A 208 -22.81 -16.09 -6.31
N ALA A 209 -23.74 -16.70 -7.04
CA ALA A 209 -24.12 -16.25 -8.37
C ALA A 209 -24.72 -14.83 -8.35
N GLU A 210 -25.49 -14.49 -7.32
CA GLU A 210 -26.01 -13.14 -7.12
C GLU A 210 -24.88 -12.14 -6.80
N VAL A 211 -23.90 -12.53 -5.95
CA VAL A 211 -22.71 -11.71 -5.67
C VAL A 211 -21.93 -11.45 -6.97
N GLN A 212 -21.72 -12.46 -7.80
CA GLN A 212 -21.03 -12.35 -9.08
C GLN A 212 -21.79 -11.43 -10.05
N ALA A 213 -23.12 -11.63 -10.19
CA ALA A 213 -23.97 -10.81 -11.05
C ALA A 213 -23.96 -9.33 -10.64
N GLN A 214 -24.11 -9.05 -9.33
CA GLN A 214 -24.09 -7.67 -8.84
C GLN A 214 -22.69 -7.03 -8.95
N THR A 215 -21.64 -7.81 -8.75
CA THR A 215 -20.27 -7.38 -8.99
C THR A 215 -20.06 -6.99 -10.47
N ALA A 216 -20.52 -7.82 -11.41
CA ALA A 216 -20.42 -7.52 -12.83
C ALA A 216 -21.16 -6.22 -13.21
N ARG A 217 -22.37 -5.98 -12.67
CA ARG A 217 -23.11 -4.73 -12.87
C ARG A 217 -22.36 -3.52 -12.32
N PHE A 218 -21.77 -3.66 -11.11
CA PHE A 218 -20.98 -2.60 -10.49
C PHE A 218 -19.74 -2.27 -11.34
N LEU A 219 -19.00 -3.29 -11.80
CA LEU A 219 -17.81 -3.12 -12.64
C LEU A 219 -18.15 -2.43 -13.97
N ALA A 220 -19.24 -2.85 -14.64
CA ALA A 220 -19.70 -2.24 -15.89
C ALA A 220 -20.07 -0.76 -15.69
N ALA A 221 -20.86 -0.44 -14.66
CA ALA A 221 -21.22 0.95 -14.35
C ALA A 221 -19.99 1.81 -14.02
N ARG A 222 -19.03 1.24 -13.26
CA ARG A 222 -17.78 1.89 -12.92
C ARG A 222 -16.91 2.18 -14.15
N ALA A 223 -16.81 1.24 -15.07
CA ALA A 223 -16.05 1.41 -16.32
C ALA A 223 -16.61 2.57 -17.16
N LEU A 224 -17.93 2.66 -17.28
CA LEU A 224 -18.60 3.79 -17.95
C LEU A 224 -18.32 5.13 -17.26
N GLN A 225 -18.44 5.16 -15.92
CA GLN A 225 -18.15 6.37 -15.12
C GLN A 225 -16.70 6.86 -15.30
N LEU A 226 -15.76 5.94 -15.47
CA LEU A 226 -14.33 6.22 -15.53
C LEU A 226 -13.79 6.20 -16.98
N ALA A 227 -14.64 6.15 -18.00
CA ALA A 227 -14.25 6.01 -19.40
C ALA A 227 -13.16 7.02 -19.84
N ARG A 228 -13.30 8.29 -19.45
CA ARG A 228 -12.30 9.32 -19.72
C ARG A 228 -10.95 9.01 -19.08
N ARG A 229 -10.95 8.63 -17.79
CA ARG A 229 -9.75 8.28 -17.05
C ARG A 229 -9.05 7.06 -17.65
N ILE A 230 -9.84 6.08 -18.11
CA ILE A 230 -9.33 4.90 -18.80
C ILE A 230 -8.65 5.27 -20.12
N ALA A 231 -9.27 6.18 -20.89
CA ALA A 231 -8.73 6.64 -22.17
C ALA A 231 -7.45 7.48 -22.03
N GLU A 232 -7.29 8.21 -20.91
CA GLU A 232 -6.12 9.03 -20.61
C GLU A 232 -4.98 8.25 -19.90
N ALA A 233 -5.21 6.96 -19.54
CA ALA A 233 -4.23 6.14 -18.84
C ALA A 233 -3.07 5.72 -19.75
N PRO A 234 -1.91 5.34 -19.19
CA PRO A 234 -0.80 4.79 -19.94
C PRO A 234 -1.21 3.60 -20.81
N PRO A 235 -0.63 3.46 -22.03
CA PRO A 235 -0.96 2.39 -22.94
C PRO A 235 -0.62 1.01 -22.35
N ARG A 236 -1.45 0.03 -22.70
CA ARG A 236 -1.35 -1.36 -22.22
C ARG A 236 -1.34 -2.29 -23.44
N PRO A 237 -0.18 -2.87 -23.81
CA PRO A 237 -0.14 -3.82 -24.92
C PRO A 237 -0.95 -5.06 -24.58
N PRO A 238 -1.63 -5.67 -25.56
CA PRO A 238 -2.33 -6.93 -25.36
C PRO A 238 -1.36 -8.10 -25.15
N ILE A 239 -1.84 -9.17 -24.54
CA ILE A 239 -1.09 -10.44 -24.52
C ILE A 239 -1.04 -10.98 -25.97
N PRO A 240 0.14 -11.38 -26.46
CA PRO A 240 0.23 -11.96 -27.80
C PRO A 240 -0.67 -13.20 -27.95
N SER A 241 -1.41 -13.31 -29.06
CA SER A 241 -2.41 -14.36 -29.26
C SER A 241 -1.84 -15.79 -29.17
N MET A 242 -0.59 -15.97 -29.60
CA MET A 242 0.11 -17.27 -29.54
C MET A 242 0.82 -17.52 -28.22
N TRP A 243 0.80 -16.56 -27.29
CA TRP A 243 1.46 -16.73 -26.00
C TRP A 243 0.82 -17.85 -25.17
N ARG A 244 1.65 -18.67 -24.57
CA ARG A 244 1.23 -19.72 -23.63
C ARG A 244 2.10 -19.64 -22.39
N LEU A 245 1.50 -19.87 -21.24
CA LEU A 245 2.22 -19.88 -19.98
C LEU A 245 3.11 -21.12 -19.89
N ASP A 246 4.41 -20.87 -19.80
CA ASP A 246 5.41 -21.87 -19.45
C ASP A 246 6.14 -21.42 -18.19
N LEU A 247 5.87 -22.08 -17.07
CA LEU A 247 6.50 -21.78 -15.78
C LEU A 247 7.96 -22.28 -15.70
N GLN A 248 8.41 -23.07 -16.68
CA GLN A 248 9.79 -23.58 -16.74
C GLN A 248 10.72 -22.66 -17.54
N GLN A 249 10.19 -21.62 -18.15
CA GLN A 249 11.03 -20.67 -18.91
C GLN A 249 12.17 -20.10 -18.07
N PRO A 250 13.34 -19.86 -18.67
CA PRO A 250 14.44 -19.16 -18.02
C PRO A 250 13.98 -17.81 -17.47
N LEU A 251 14.29 -17.55 -16.21
CA LEU A 251 13.88 -16.31 -15.54
C LEU A 251 14.69 -15.12 -16.10
N ARG A 252 13.99 -14.12 -16.60
CA ARG A 252 14.54 -12.86 -17.10
C ARG A 252 13.73 -11.68 -16.60
N GLY A 253 14.33 -10.49 -16.59
CA GLY A 253 13.65 -9.28 -16.14
C GLY A 253 13.95 -8.93 -14.69
N GLN A 254 13.07 -8.19 -14.06
CA GLN A 254 13.31 -7.64 -12.74
C GLN A 254 12.19 -8.00 -11.76
N ILE A 255 12.55 -8.12 -10.49
CA ILE A 255 11.61 -8.25 -9.37
C ILE A 255 11.93 -7.12 -8.37
N ILE A 256 10.91 -6.42 -7.89
CA ILE A 256 11.09 -5.33 -6.94
C ILE A 256 10.49 -5.73 -5.58
N PHE A 257 11.29 -5.59 -4.52
CA PHE A 257 10.84 -5.71 -3.15
C PHE A 257 10.98 -4.35 -2.46
N LEU A 258 9.88 -3.85 -1.91
CA LEU A 258 9.93 -2.68 -1.05
C LEU A 258 10.10 -3.17 0.39
N ARG A 259 11.13 -2.71 1.07
CA ARG A 259 11.47 -3.18 2.42
C ARG A 259 11.79 -1.99 3.33
N ARG A 260 11.67 -2.22 4.62
CA ARG A 260 12.26 -1.34 5.63
C ARG A 260 13.54 -1.98 6.13
N SER A 261 14.62 -1.21 6.16
CA SER A 261 15.87 -1.66 6.79
C SER A 261 15.68 -1.80 8.30
N ASP A 262 16.39 -2.74 8.89
CA ASP A 262 16.44 -2.92 10.34
C ASP A 262 17.34 -1.87 11.04
N ASP A 263 17.54 -2.03 12.34
CA ASP A 263 18.39 -1.18 13.19
C ASP A 263 19.88 -1.28 12.86
N GLN A 264 20.29 -2.26 12.06
CA GLN A 264 21.66 -2.46 11.58
C GLN A 264 21.83 -2.10 10.10
N GLY A 265 20.77 -1.57 9.44
CA GLY A 265 20.82 -1.19 8.02
C GLY A 265 20.74 -2.37 7.05
N HIS A 266 20.13 -3.49 7.46
CA HIS A 266 19.88 -4.63 6.58
C HIS A 266 18.44 -4.71 6.15
N VAL A 267 18.19 -5.39 5.04
CA VAL A 267 16.86 -5.78 4.53
C VAL A 267 16.82 -7.29 4.31
N SER A 268 15.62 -7.87 4.48
CA SER A 268 15.41 -9.30 4.26
C SER A 268 14.39 -9.54 3.14
N MET A 269 14.73 -10.42 2.20
CA MET A 269 13.85 -10.87 1.11
C MET A 269 14.31 -12.21 0.57
N LEU A 270 13.40 -13.01 0.05
CA LEU A 270 13.66 -14.33 -0.52
C LEU A 270 14.51 -15.23 0.40
N GLY A 271 14.29 -15.16 1.72
CA GLY A 271 15.02 -15.94 2.70
C GLY A 271 16.47 -15.52 2.95
N ARG A 272 16.92 -14.43 2.36
CA ARG A 272 18.28 -13.87 2.54
C ARG A 272 18.25 -12.51 3.19
N ARG A 273 19.33 -12.15 3.91
CA ARG A 273 19.53 -10.84 4.53
C ARG A 273 20.67 -10.11 3.83
N PHE A 274 20.45 -8.84 3.48
CA PHE A 274 21.39 -8.01 2.74
C PHE A 274 21.72 -6.75 3.52
N ARG A 275 22.99 -6.40 3.57
CA ARG A 275 23.41 -5.10 4.09
C ARG A 275 23.19 -4.03 3.02
N VAL A 276 22.44 -2.99 3.37
CA VAL A 276 22.20 -1.84 2.49
C VAL A 276 23.20 -0.72 2.82
N ASP A 277 23.07 -0.15 4.02
CA ASP A 277 23.97 0.89 4.52
C ASP A 277 23.78 1.03 6.04
N ARG A 278 24.89 1.19 6.79
CA ARG A 278 24.86 1.32 8.26
C ARG A 278 24.13 2.58 8.76
N HIS A 279 24.02 3.62 7.92
CA HIS A 279 23.35 4.88 8.26
C HIS A 279 21.91 4.93 7.74
N TRP A 280 21.48 3.93 6.95
CA TRP A 280 20.13 3.84 6.41
C TRP A 280 19.29 2.86 7.24
N VAL A 281 19.14 3.18 8.54
CA VAL A 281 18.44 2.32 9.52
C VAL A 281 16.98 2.74 9.65
N ASN A 282 16.09 1.76 9.81
CA ASN A 282 14.64 1.97 9.93
C ASN A 282 14.04 2.82 8.80
N ARG A 283 14.60 2.74 7.59
CA ARG A 283 14.17 3.51 6.42
C ARG A 283 13.74 2.60 5.28
N LEU A 284 12.92 3.15 4.39
CA LEU A 284 12.44 2.43 3.23
C LEU A 284 13.52 2.27 2.17
N VAL A 285 13.54 1.08 1.54
CA VAL A 285 14.48 0.69 0.49
C VAL A 285 13.69 0.01 -0.62
N ARG A 286 13.96 0.40 -1.87
CA ARG A 286 13.56 -0.37 -3.04
C ARG A 286 14.69 -1.31 -3.42
N CYS A 287 14.45 -2.60 -3.29
CA CYS A 287 15.37 -3.66 -3.65
C CYS A 287 14.96 -4.20 -5.02
N THR A 288 15.77 -3.97 -6.04
CA THR A 288 15.51 -4.42 -7.41
C THR A 288 16.45 -5.57 -7.75
N LEU A 289 15.90 -6.76 -7.84
CA LEU A 289 16.62 -7.94 -8.35
C LEU A 289 16.56 -7.95 -9.87
N ASP A 290 17.68 -7.79 -10.52
CA ASP A 290 17.83 -7.98 -11.95
C ASP A 290 18.31 -9.42 -12.22
N LEU A 291 17.44 -10.22 -12.82
CA LEU A 291 17.69 -11.64 -13.08
C LEU A 291 18.66 -11.86 -14.24
N SER A 292 18.77 -10.88 -15.13
CA SER A 292 19.66 -10.99 -16.29
C SER A 292 21.12 -10.75 -15.90
N THR A 293 21.35 -9.80 -15.00
CA THR A 293 22.68 -9.47 -14.47
C THR A 293 23.01 -10.20 -13.17
N GLN A 294 22.02 -10.85 -12.55
CA GLN A 294 22.12 -11.51 -11.24
C GLN A 294 22.62 -10.56 -10.14
N VAL A 295 22.12 -9.31 -10.17
CA VAL A 295 22.47 -8.28 -9.20
C VAL A 295 21.22 -7.76 -8.51
N MET A 296 21.32 -7.58 -7.19
CA MET A 296 20.34 -6.89 -6.36
C MET A 296 20.80 -5.46 -6.12
N TYR A 297 20.01 -4.48 -6.54
CA TYR A 297 20.25 -3.06 -6.35
C TYR A 297 19.41 -2.52 -5.20
N PHE A 298 19.99 -1.68 -4.33
CA PHE A 298 19.31 -1.06 -3.20
C PHE A 298 19.20 0.44 -3.40
N HIS A 299 17.97 0.96 -3.51
CA HIS A 299 17.74 2.40 -3.63
C HIS A 299 17.03 2.90 -2.35
N GLY A 300 17.57 3.96 -1.77
CA GLY A 300 16.96 4.62 -0.62
C GLY A 300 15.65 5.30 -1.02
N LEU A 301 14.59 5.12 -0.23
CA LEU A 301 13.29 5.73 -0.46
C LEU A 301 12.91 6.70 0.67
N SER A 302 12.38 7.86 0.31
CA SER A 302 11.89 8.84 1.28
C SER A 302 10.53 9.40 0.87
N ARG A 303 9.52 9.23 1.71
CA ARG A 303 8.20 9.86 1.50
C ARG A 303 8.27 11.40 1.48
N ARG A 304 9.30 11.98 2.14
CA ARG A 304 9.50 13.44 2.18
C ARG A 304 10.14 13.98 0.91
N ASN A 305 10.95 13.16 0.25
CA ASN A 305 11.59 13.47 -1.02
C ASN A 305 11.48 12.26 -1.96
N PRO A 306 10.30 12.01 -2.55
CA PRO A 306 10.03 10.81 -3.33
C PRO A 306 10.81 10.75 -4.66
N THR A 307 11.31 11.88 -5.14
CA THR A 307 12.11 11.95 -6.36
C THR A 307 13.58 11.57 -6.14
N ALA A 308 14.11 11.75 -4.93
CA ALA A 308 15.45 11.36 -4.58
C ALA A 308 15.46 9.88 -4.17
N GLN A 309 15.96 9.05 -5.05
CA GLN A 309 16.10 7.60 -4.86
C GLN A 309 17.55 7.17 -5.10
N PRO A 310 18.49 7.57 -4.22
CA PRO A 310 19.90 7.28 -4.41
C PRO A 310 20.17 5.78 -4.39
N LEU A 311 21.10 5.33 -5.21
CA LEU A 311 21.66 3.98 -5.12
C LEU A 311 22.51 3.91 -3.85
N MET A 312 22.13 3.04 -2.92
CA MET A 312 22.78 2.85 -1.62
C MET A 312 23.84 1.73 -1.67
N GLY A 313 23.69 0.80 -2.60
CA GLY A 313 24.57 -0.33 -2.77
C GLY A 313 24.00 -1.38 -3.69
N GLN A 314 24.77 -2.42 -3.92
CA GLN A 314 24.40 -3.58 -4.71
C GLN A 314 25.03 -4.85 -4.13
N ALA A 315 24.43 -6.00 -4.45
CA ALA A 315 24.94 -7.31 -4.05
C ALA A 315 24.72 -8.32 -5.18
N SER A 316 25.63 -9.25 -5.34
CA SER A 316 25.43 -10.39 -6.24
C SER A 316 24.29 -11.26 -5.73
N TYR A 317 23.43 -11.70 -6.64
CA TYR A 317 22.29 -12.55 -6.32
C TYR A 317 22.12 -13.65 -7.36
N THR A 318 22.75 -14.77 -7.14
CA THR A 318 22.60 -15.95 -8.00
C THR A 318 21.41 -16.78 -7.53
N ILE A 319 20.44 -17.01 -8.40
CA ILE A 319 19.39 -18.00 -8.22
C ILE A 319 19.89 -19.29 -8.81
N ALA A 320 19.90 -20.36 -8.00
CA ALA A 320 20.23 -21.68 -8.51
C ALA A 320 19.24 -22.05 -9.62
N ASP A 321 19.76 -22.55 -10.74
CA ASP A 321 18.94 -23.03 -11.86
C ASP A 321 18.23 -24.31 -11.42
N LYS A 322 17.07 -24.14 -10.79
CA LYS A 322 16.21 -25.22 -10.30
C LYS A 322 14.97 -25.28 -11.18
N ARG A 323 14.66 -26.46 -11.66
CA ARG A 323 13.35 -26.70 -12.27
C ARG A 323 12.25 -26.24 -11.29
N PHE A 324 11.28 -25.56 -11.80
CA PHE A 324 10.09 -25.23 -11.02
C PHE A 324 9.33 -26.52 -10.69
N HIS A 325 9.20 -26.83 -9.40
CA HIS A 325 8.37 -27.93 -8.93
C HIS A 325 7.09 -27.35 -8.35
N GLU A 326 5.97 -27.95 -8.77
CA GLU A 326 4.64 -27.60 -8.25
C GLU A 326 4.44 -28.02 -6.79
#